data_dfb26c2b139353d24836de8ce5384981
#
_entry.id   dfb26c2b139353d24836de8ce5384981
#
_cell.length_a   1.000
_cell.length_b   1.000
_cell.length_c   1.000
_cell.angle_alpha   90.00
_cell.angle_beta   90.00
_cell.angle_gamma   90.00
#
_symmetry.space_group_name_H-M   'P 1'
#
loop_
_entity.id
_entity.type
_entity.pdbx_description
1 polymer ?
#
loop_
_entity_poly.entity_id
_entity_poly.type
_entity_poly.pdbx_seq_one_letter_code
_entity_poly.pdbx_strand_id
1 'polypeptide(L)'
;MPKRQEPDIAQWEQQPGESAKAFEAFAIYRDMGVERSVRKVTQRLNKSLTLIGKWSSRYNWPERARAYDRDLDRQAHAQAVREVRSMTNRHIRIAMQLQAKALEALEQLNVATLSPKMQLAFLAKATEIERMNRLSAAGMDDSGQQRDGAEGIEVVIEGEDDVDDQS
;
A
#
# COMPACT_ATOMS: atom_id res chain seq x y z
N MET A 1 -3.66 8.13 42.05
CA MET A 1 -3.46 9.19 41.07
C MET A 1 -3.07 8.54 39.77
N PRO A 2 -3.89 8.55 38.70
CA PRO A 2 -3.46 8.02 37.42
C PRO A 2 -2.33 8.89 36.86
N LYS A 3 -1.21 8.23 36.48
CA LYS A 3 -0.11 8.91 35.77
C LYS A 3 -0.70 9.49 34.48
N ARG A 4 -0.60 10.83 34.31
CA ARG A 4 -0.83 11.45 33.01
C ARG A 4 0.10 10.73 32.02
N GLN A 5 -0.45 10.02 31.06
CA GLN A 5 0.29 9.57 29.90
C GLN A 5 0.75 10.84 29.17
N GLU A 6 2.04 11.11 29.23
CA GLU A 6 2.63 12.12 28.35
C GLU A 6 2.32 11.70 26.90
N PRO A 7 1.93 12.65 26.03
CA PRO A 7 1.68 12.33 24.63
C PRO A 7 2.93 11.64 24.06
N ASP A 8 2.73 10.54 23.38
CA ASP A 8 3.78 9.77 22.71
C ASP A 8 4.30 10.62 21.52
N ILE A 9 5.24 11.51 21.84
CA ILE A 9 5.84 12.42 20.85
C ILE A 9 6.76 11.57 19.98
N ALA A 10 6.52 11.59 18.67
CA ALA A 10 7.38 10.87 17.75
C ALA A 10 8.85 11.29 17.89
N GLN A 11 9.77 10.35 17.78
CA GLN A 11 11.20 10.60 18.02
C GLN A 11 11.78 11.72 17.13
N TRP A 12 11.21 11.94 15.96
CA TRP A 12 11.64 12.98 15.01
C TRP A 12 10.94 14.32 15.18
N GLU A 13 10.04 14.45 16.14
CA GLU A 13 9.43 15.72 16.54
C GLU A 13 10.24 16.40 17.63
N GLN A 14 9.92 17.66 17.91
CA GLN A 14 10.62 18.42 18.93
C GLN A 14 10.51 17.74 20.30
N GLN A 15 11.65 17.45 20.90
CA GLN A 15 11.70 16.74 22.17
C GLN A 15 11.55 17.69 23.38
N PRO A 16 11.05 17.20 24.53
CA PRO A 16 10.99 17.99 25.75
C PRO A 16 12.35 18.57 26.12
N GLY A 17 12.39 19.89 26.36
CA GLY A 17 13.63 20.61 26.68
C GLY A 17 14.53 20.91 25.47
N GLU A 18 14.14 20.55 24.27
CA GLU A 18 14.82 20.96 23.03
C GLU A 18 14.35 22.36 22.63
N SER A 19 15.32 23.29 22.46
CA SER A 19 14.98 24.63 22.00
C SER A 19 14.53 24.63 20.54
N ALA A 20 13.65 25.58 20.15
CA ALA A 20 13.21 25.71 18.76
C ALA A 20 14.37 25.81 17.76
N LYS A 21 15.47 26.52 18.14
CA LYS A 21 16.67 26.62 17.29
C LYS A 21 17.42 25.30 17.15
N ALA A 22 17.45 24.47 18.20
CA ALA A 22 18.07 23.15 18.13
C ALA A 22 17.22 22.20 17.27
N PHE A 23 15.90 22.27 17.39
CA PHE A 23 14.98 21.49 16.58
C PHE A 23 15.02 21.90 15.09
N GLU A 24 15.06 23.19 14.77
CA GLU A 24 15.25 23.70 13.41
C GLU A 24 16.54 23.13 12.78
N ALA A 25 17.63 23.14 13.53
CA ALA A 25 18.88 22.57 13.09
C ALA A 25 18.81 21.04 12.88
N PHE A 26 18.08 20.34 13.76
CA PHE A 26 17.80 18.92 13.58
C PHE A 26 16.94 18.66 12.34
N ALA A 27 15.89 19.45 12.10
CA ALA A 27 15.05 19.29 10.91
C ALA A 27 15.88 19.39 9.62
N ILE A 28 16.79 20.37 9.53
CA ILE A 28 17.71 20.49 8.40
C ILE A 28 18.58 19.21 8.29
N TYR A 29 19.13 18.71 9.39
CA TYR A 29 19.91 17.47 9.39
C TYR A 29 19.09 16.27 8.94
N ARG A 30 17.88 16.11 9.49
CA ARG A 30 16.94 15.04 9.16
C ARG A 30 16.62 15.00 7.67
N ASP A 31 16.31 16.18 7.09
CA ASP A 31 15.82 16.29 5.72
C ASP A 31 16.93 16.17 4.65
N MET A 32 18.20 16.10 5.06
CA MET A 32 19.32 15.83 4.15
C MET A 32 19.40 14.37 3.66
N GLY A 33 18.65 13.46 4.25
CA GLY A 33 18.66 12.06 3.83
C GLY A 33 20.04 11.41 3.96
N VAL A 34 20.46 10.69 2.95
CA VAL A 34 21.75 9.96 2.93
C VAL A 34 22.98 10.87 3.04
N GLU A 35 22.83 12.15 2.72
CA GLU A 35 23.92 13.12 2.76
C GLU A 35 24.05 13.87 4.10
N ARG A 36 23.43 13.37 5.16
CA ARG A 36 23.42 13.98 6.49
C ARG A 36 24.82 14.25 7.01
N SER A 37 25.06 15.51 7.38
CA SER A 37 26.33 15.91 7.98
C SER A 37 26.12 17.09 8.93
N VAL A 38 26.59 16.95 10.15
CA VAL A 38 26.61 18.04 11.14
C VAL A 38 27.35 19.27 10.57
N ARG A 39 28.44 19.05 9.83
CA ARG A 39 29.22 20.11 9.18
C ARG A 39 28.38 20.87 8.13
N LYS A 40 27.59 20.17 7.31
CA LYS A 40 26.68 20.82 6.34
C LYS A 40 25.63 21.68 7.05
N VAL A 41 25.09 21.22 8.19
CA VAL A 41 24.15 22.01 9.03
C VAL A 41 24.82 23.28 9.55
N THR A 42 26.07 23.19 10.04
CA THR A 42 26.80 24.38 10.54
C THR A 42 26.99 25.42 9.45
N GLN A 43 27.30 25.01 8.25
CA GLN A 43 27.44 25.91 7.09
C GLN A 43 26.11 26.58 6.74
N ARG A 44 25.02 25.80 6.72
CA ARG A 44 23.68 26.30 6.36
C ARG A 44 23.13 27.31 7.33
N LEU A 45 23.38 27.09 8.63
CA LEU A 45 22.88 27.94 9.70
C LEU A 45 23.89 29.04 10.15
N ASN A 46 25.09 29.03 9.59
CA ASN A 46 26.18 29.90 10.02
C ASN A 46 26.42 29.85 11.55
N LYS A 47 26.49 28.62 12.09
CA LYS A 47 26.69 28.33 13.51
C LYS A 47 28.01 27.59 13.73
N SER A 48 28.53 27.59 14.97
CA SER A 48 29.76 26.85 15.28
C SER A 48 29.52 25.33 15.28
N LEU A 49 30.52 24.59 14.80
CA LEU A 49 30.51 23.12 14.81
C LEU A 49 30.32 22.55 16.23
N THR A 50 30.95 23.19 17.23
CA THR A 50 30.83 22.81 18.63
C THR A 50 29.41 22.90 19.12
N LEU A 51 28.66 23.95 18.76
CA LEU A 51 27.27 24.13 19.17
C LEU A 51 26.35 23.08 18.52
N ILE A 52 26.45 22.92 17.22
CA ILE A 52 25.63 21.93 16.49
C ILE A 52 25.98 20.52 16.92
N GLY A 53 27.27 20.21 17.14
CA GLY A 53 27.72 18.92 17.66
C GLY A 53 27.16 18.61 19.06
N LYS A 54 27.13 19.60 19.96
CA LYS A 54 26.49 19.47 21.28
C LYS A 54 25.00 19.14 21.15
N TRP A 55 24.27 19.82 20.27
CA TRP A 55 22.85 19.53 20.05
C TRP A 55 22.64 18.13 19.47
N SER A 56 23.45 17.76 18.45
CA SER A 56 23.39 16.44 17.83
C SER A 56 23.60 15.31 18.85
N SER A 57 24.62 15.45 19.73
CA SER A 57 24.88 14.45 20.76
C SER A 57 23.81 14.45 21.85
N ARG A 58 23.40 15.66 22.34
CA ARG A 58 22.42 15.76 23.40
C ARG A 58 21.06 15.20 23.04
N TYR A 59 20.62 15.43 21.79
CA TYR A 59 19.29 15.02 21.28
C TYR A 59 19.35 13.82 20.36
N ASN A 60 20.45 13.10 20.30
CA ASN A 60 20.64 11.86 19.54
C ASN A 60 20.13 11.95 18.09
N TRP A 61 20.57 12.96 17.36
CA TRP A 61 20.13 13.23 15.99
C TRP A 61 20.23 12.04 15.03
N PRO A 62 21.34 11.24 15.04
CA PRO A 62 21.45 10.13 14.11
C PRO A 62 20.33 9.10 14.28
N GLU A 63 19.99 8.76 15.52
CA GLU A 63 18.94 7.77 15.79
C GLU A 63 17.55 8.30 15.48
N ARG A 64 17.29 9.55 15.84
CA ARG A 64 16.03 10.24 15.50
C ARG A 64 15.82 10.34 14.00
N ALA A 65 16.86 10.64 13.25
CA ALA A 65 16.80 10.71 11.79
C ALA A 65 16.57 9.34 11.16
N ARG A 66 17.21 8.27 11.70
CA ARG A 66 16.92 6.90 11.27
C ARG A 66 15.49 6.48 11.59
N ALA A 67 14.97 6.88 12.75
CA ALA A 67 13.57 6.59 13.09
C ALA A 67 12.60 7.27 12.11
N TYR A 68 12.90 8.50 11.71
CA TYR A 68 12.14 9.22 10.70
C TYR A 68 12.19 8.52 9.33
N ASP A 69 13.37 8.08 8.88
CA ASP A 69 13.51 7.35 7.62
C ASP A 69 12.70 6.05 7.63
N ARG A 70 12.81 5.26 8.71
CA ARG A 70 12.01 4.02 8.86
C ARG A 70 10.50 4.29 8.81
N ASP A 71 10.06 5.43 9.35
CA ASP A 71 8.65 5.80 9.30
C ASP A 71 8.22 6.20 7.89
N LEU A 72 9.03 6.99 7.18
CA LEU A 72 8.79 7.33 5.77
C LEU A 72 8.72 6.08 4.89
N ASP A 73 9.67 5.14 5.05
CA ASP A 73 9.68 3.88 4.30
C ASP A 73 8.41 3.06 4.57
N ARG A 74 8.00 2.98 5.85
CA ARG A 74 6.76 2.29 6.23
C ARG A 74 5.53 2.94 5.63
N GLN A 75 5.45 4.28 5.64
CA GLN A 75 4.34 5.02 5.03
C GLN A 75 4.29 4.84 3.52
N ALA A 76 5.44 4.93 2.84
CA ALA A 76 5.56 4.72 1.41
C ALA A 76 5.15 3.29 1.02
N HIS A 77 5.61 2.28 1.77
CA HIS A 77 5.21 0.89 1.56
C HIS A 77 3.70 0.69 1.76
N ALA A 78 3.15 1.21 2.86
CA ALA A 78 1.72 1.11 3.13
C ALA A 78 0.88 1.81 2.05
N GLN A 79 1.35 2.93 1.51
CA GLN A 79 0.69 3.60 0.41
C GLN A 79 0.76 2.79 -0.88
N ALA A 80 1.93 2.26 -1.24
CA ALA A 80 2.09 1.40 -2.42
C ALA A 80 1.16 0.18 -2.36
N VAL A 81 1.06 -0.48 -1.21
CA VAL A 81 0.13 -1.60 -1.00
C VAL A 81 -1.32 -1.17 -1.21
N ARG A 82 -1.74 -0.01 -0.65
CA ARG A 82 -3.09 0.52 -0.86
C ARG A 82 -3.38 0.82 -2.34
N GLU A 83 -2.42 1.39 -3.05
CA GLU A 83 -2.57 1.71 -4.48
C GLU A 83 -2.72 0.44 -5.33
N VAL A 84 -1.88 -0.57 -5.09
CA VAL A 84 -1.98 -1.88 -5.76
C VAL A 84 -3.34 -2.53 -5.47
N ARG A 85 -3.79 -2.54 -4.21
CA ARG A 85 -5.10 -3.09 -3.83
C ARG A 85 -6.25 -2.34 -4.52
N SER A 86 -6.21 -1.01 -4.54
CA SER A 86 -7.21 -0.17 -5.22
C SER A 86 -7.26 -0.45 -6.73
N MET A 87 -6.09 -0.56 -7.37
CA MET A 87 -5.98 -0.92 -8.78
C MET A 87 -6.58 -2.31 -9.05
N THR A 88 -6.22 -3.30 -8.24
CA THR A 88 -6.74 -4.67 -8.37
C THR A 88 -8.26 -4.70 -8.23
N ASN A 89 -8.82 -4.05 -7.21
CA ASN A 89 -10.26 -3.99 -7.00
C ASN A 89 -10.98 -3.33 -8.18
N ARG A 90 -10.41 -2.27 -8.75
CA ARG A 90 -10.95 -1.63 -9.96
C ARG A 90 -10.94 -2.57 -11.15
N HIS A 91 -9.86 -3.31 -11.36
CA HIS A 91 -9.76 -4.28 -12.46
C HIS A 91 -10.75 -5.43 -12.30
N ILE A 92 -10.92 -5.95 -11.08
CA ILE A 92 -11.94 -6.97 -10.77
C ILE A 92 -13.33 -6.44 -11.10
N ARG A 93 -13.68 -5.22 -10.68
CA ARG A 93 -14.99 -4.61 -10.98
C ARG A 93 -15.24 -4.47 -12.48
N ILE A 94 -14.23 -4.00 -13.22
CA ILE A 94 -14.33 -3.89 -14.70
C ILE A 94 -14.51 -5.27 -15.32
N ALA A 95 -13.75 -6.27 -14.87
CA ALA A 95 -13.88 -7.65 -15.37
C ALA A 95 -15.27 -8.22 -15.11
N MET A 96 -15.83 -8.02 -13.90
CA MET A 96 -17.18 -8.44 -13.56
C MET A 96 -18.25 -7.77 -14.45
N GLN A 97 -18.12 -6.45 -14.69
CA GLN A 97 -19.02 -5.73 -15.59
C GLN A 97 -18.95 -6.23 -17.04
N LEU A 98 -17.74 -6.53 -17.52
CA LEU A 98 -17.55 -7.10 -18.85
C LEU A 98 -18.16 -8.51 -18.95
N GLN A 99 -17.97 -9.34 -17.93
CA GLN A 99 -18.57 -10.67 -17.85
C GLN A 99 -20.10 -10.60 -17.85
N ALA A 100 -20.69 -9.71 -17.06
CA ALA A 100 -22.14 -9.52 -17.03
C ALA A 100 -22.70 -9.12 -18.41
N LYS A 101 -22.06 -8.15 -19.08
CA LYS A 101 -22.46 -7.74 -20.44
C LYS A 101 -22.27 -8.83 -21.48
N ALA A 102 -21.21 -9.63 -21.35
CA ALA A 102 -20.98 -10.76 -22.22
C ALA A 102 -22.05 -11.85 -22.06
N LEU A 103 -22.45 -12.16 -20.81
CA LEU A 103 -23.53 -13.08 -20.52
C LEU A 103 -24.87 -12.60 -21.11
N GLU A 104 -25.21 -11.33 -20.90
CA GLU A 104 -26.42 -10.73 -21.49
C GLU A 104 -26.42 -10.84 -23.03
N ALA A 105 -25.30 -10.56 -23.68
CA ALA A 105 -25.16 -10.71 -25.11
C ALA A 105 -25.26 -12.19 -25.57
N LEU A 106 -24.75 -13.12 -24.79
CA LEU A 106 -24.84 -14.55 -25.08
C LEU A 106 -26.27 -15.09 -24.94
N GLU A 107 -27.06 -14.59 -23.97
CA GLU A 107 -28.47 -14.96 -23.81
C GLU A 107 -29.31 -14.56 -25.01
N GLN A 108 -28.96 -13.47 -25.68
CA GLN A 108 -29.65 -12.98 -26.87
C GLN A 108 -29.17 -13.69 -28.15
N LEU A 109 -28.14 -14.48 -28.08
CA LEU A 109 -27.52 -15.12 -29.24
C LEU A 109 -28.28 -16.40 -29.60
N ASN A 110 -28.83 -16.46 -30.79
CA ASN A 110 -29.47 -17.68 -31.28
C ASN A 110 -28.35 -18.68 -31.70
N VAL A 111 -28.03 -19.61 -30.81
CA VAL A 111 -27.00 -20.63 -31.03
C VAL A 111 -27.18 -21.42 -32.31
N ALA A 112 -28.45 -21.62 -32.76
CA ALA A 112 -28.74 -22.33 -33.99
C ALA A 112 -28.28 -21.58 -35.25
N THR A 113 -28.03 -20.28 -35.19
CA THR A 113 -27.51 -19.49 -36.30
C THR A 113 -25.99 -19.44 -36.39
N LEU A 114 -25.30 -19.94 -35.37
CA LEU A 114 -23.85 -20.00 -35.34
C LEU A 114 -23.31 -21.15 -36.19
N SER A 115 -22.16 -20.90 -36.83
CA SER A 115 -21.50 -22.00 -37.56
C SER A 115 -21.03 -23.08 -36.57
N PRO A 116 -20.95 -24.36 -36.98
CA PRO A 116 -20.47 -25.45 -36.10
C PRO A 116 -19.10 -25.21 -35.51
N LYS A 117 -18.22 -24.51 -36.23
CA LYS A 117 -16.89 -24.10 -35.75
C LYS A 117 -16.99 -23.12 -34.56
N MET A 118 -17.91 -22.15 -34.63
CA MET A 118 -18.13 -21.20 -33.53
C MET A 118 -18.75 -21.87 -32.31
N GLN A 119 -19.74 -22.76 -32.52
CA GLN A 119 -20.34 -23.54 -31.43
C GLN A 119 -19.28 -24.35 -30.66
N LEU A 120 -18.40 -25.01 -31.40
CA LEU A 120 -17.29 -25.78 -30.80
C LEU A 120 -16.30 -24.89 -30.05
N ALA A 121 -15.97 -23.70 -30.59
CA ALA A 121 -15.09 -22.73 -29.93
C ALA A 121 -15.67 -22.19 -28.63
N PHE A 122 -16.98 -21.89 -28.57
CA PHE A 122 -17.67 -21.49 -27.36
C PHE A 122 -17.62 -22.59 -26.28
N LEU A 123 -17.92 -23.84 -26.69
CA LEU A 123 -17.89 -24.97 -25.76
C LEU A 123 -16.47 -25.19 -25.19
N ALA A 124 -15.46 -25.17 -26.05
CA ALA A 124 -14.07 -25.32 -25.61
C ALA A 124 -13.66 -24.23 -24.63
N LYS A 125 -14.05 -22.96 -24.89
CA LYS A 125 -13.73 -21.83 -24.01
C LYS A 125 -14.48 -21.91 -22.68
N ALA A 126 -15.72 -22.30 -22.67
CA ALA A 126 -16.51 -22.49 -21.46
C ALA A 126 -15.89 -23.57 -20.56
N THR A 127 -15.50 -24.72 -21.15
CA THR A 127 -14.85 -25.81 -20.42
C THR A 127 -13.47 -25.40 -19.85
N GLU A 128 -12.70 -24.61 -20.61
CA GLU A 128 -11.41 -24.09 -20.15
C GLU A 128 -11.60 -23.16 -18.92
N ILE A 129 -12.55 -22.23 -18.98
CA ILE A 129 -12.85 -21.31 -17.87
C ILE A 129 -13.32 -22.09 -16.64
N GLU A 130 -14.20 -23.08 -16.82
CA GLU A 130 -14.66 -23.94 -15.72
C GLU A 130 -13.49 -24.69 -15.07
N ARG A 131 -12.60 -25.27 -15.87
CA ARG A 131 -11.40 -25.95 -15.39
C ARG A 131 -10.51 -25.03 -14.58
N MET A 132 -10.21 -23.83 -15.10
CA MET A 132 -9.39 -22.83 -14.41
C MET A 132 -9.99 -22.41 -13.06
N ASN A 133 -11.30 -22.18 -13.02
CA ASN A 133 -11.99 -21.81 -11.80
C ASN A 133 -11.96 -22.93 -10.75
N ARG A 134 -12.13 -24.20 -11.17
CA ARG A 134 -12.04 -25.37 -10.27
C ARG A 134 -10.63 -25.53 -9.72
N LEU A 135 -9.58 -25.39 -10.54
CA LEU A 135 -8.19 -25.45 -10.09
C LEU A 135 -7.86 -24.33 -9.13
N SER A 136 -8.28 -23.10 -9.43
CA SER A 136 -8.09 -21.95 -8.53
C SER A 136 -8.79 -22.14 -7.18
N ALA A 137 -10.01 -22.66 -7.17
CA ALA A 137 -10.76 -22.97 -5.94
C ALA A 137 -10.10 -24.08 -5.11
N ALA A 138 -9.39 -25.01 -5.77
CA ALA A 138 -8.62 -26.07 -5.12
C ALA A 138 -7.22 -25.64 -4.66
N GLY A 139 -6.82 -24.37 -4.89
CA GLY A 139 -5.47 -23.88 -4.57
C GLY A 139 -4.37 -24.44 -5.47
N MET A 140 -4.73 -24.91 -6.66
CA MET A 140 -3.82 -25.51 -7.64
C MET A 140 -3.47 -24.51 -8.74
N ASP A 141 -2.29 -24.65 -9.35
CA ASP A 141 -1.92 -23.92 -10.55
C ASP A 141 -2.52 -24.55 -11.82
N ASP A 142 -2.23 -23.96 -12.98
CA ASP A 142 -2.73 -24.46 -14.27
C ASP A 142 -2.19 -25.84 -14.65
N SER A 143 -1.09 -26.30 -14.02
CA SER A 143 -0.53 -27.66 -14.15
C SER A 143 -1.14 -28.68 -13.17
N GLY A 144 -2.01 -28.23 -12.26
CA GLY A 144 -2.61 -29.06 -11.21
C GLY A 144 -1.71 -29.29 -10.00
N GLN A 145 -0.62 -28.49 -9.86
CA GLN A 145 0.26 -28.51 -8.69
C GLN A 145 -0.21 -27.50 -7.65
N GLN A 146 -0.04 -27.86 -6.37
CA GLN A 146 -0.38 -26.96 -5.26
C GLN A 146 0.54 -25.73 -5.30
N ARG A 147 -0.03 -24.54 -5.24
CA ARG A 147 0.76 -23.28 -5.21
C ARG A 147 1.51 -23.19 -3.88
N ASP A 148 2.83 -23.37 -3.93
CA ASP A 148 3.70 -23.13 -2.78
C ASP A 148 3.69 -21.62 -2.43
N GLY A 149 3.25 -21.30 -1.21
CA GLY A 149 3.49 -20.00 -0.58
C GLY A 149 2.60 -18.85 -1.00
N ALA A 150 1.47 -19.05 -1.63
CA ALA A 150 0.48 -17.99 -1.79
C ALA A 150 -0.33 -17.86 -0.48
N GLU A 151 0.13 -17.02 0.44
CA GLU A 151 -0.80 -16.41 1.40
C GLU A 151 -1.89 -15.72 0.57
N GLY A 152 -3.09 -16.29 0.62
CA GLY A 152 -4.23 -15.79 -0.14
C GLY A 152 -4.47 -14.33 0.22
N ILE A 153 -4.43 -13.46 -0.79
CA ILE A 153 -4.94 -12.09 -0.62
C ILE A 153 -6.43 -12.24 -0.37
N GLU A 154 -6.83 -12.13 0.89
CA GLU A 154 -8.24 -12.10 1.27
C GLU A 154 -8.83 -10.81 0.70
N VAL A 155 -9.56 -10.94 -0.40
CA VAL A 155 -10.29 -9.84 -1.00
C VAL A 155 -11.56 -9.66 -0.20
N VAL A 156 -11.52 -8.83 0.82
CA VAL A 156 -12.72 -8.37 1.53
C VAL A 156 -13.43 -7.38 0.60
N ILE A 157 -14.52 -7.83 -0.01
CA ILE A 157 -15.48 -6.94 -0.69
C ILE A 157 -16.29 -6.32 0.42
N GLU A 158 -15.95 -5.10 0.85
CA GLU A 158 -16.83 -4.29 1.69
C GLU A 158 -18.08 -4.00 0.87
N GLY A 159 -19.21 -4.55 1.32
CA GLY A 159 -20.53 -4.26 0.77
C GLY A 159 -20.82 -2.77 0.90
N GLU A 160 -21.46 -2.19 -0.09
CA GLU A 160 -22.04 -0.86 -0.03
C GLU A 160 -23.01 -0.85 1.17
N ASP A 161 -22.67 -0.04 2.18
CA ASP A 161 -23.61 0.28 3.24
C ASP A 161 -24.81 0.97 2.60
N ASP A 162 -25.97 0.40 2.82
CA ASP A 162 -27.27 0.91 2.43
C ASP A 162 -27.36 2.40 2.84
N VAL A 163 -27.42 3.28 1.84
CA VAL A 163 -27.84 4.66 2.06
C VAL A 163 -29.33 4.61 2.35
N ASP A 164 -29.67 4.60 3.65
CA ASP A 164 -31.01 4.84 4.13
C ASP A 164 -31.52 6.16 3.57
N ASP A 165 -32.37 6.05 2.53
CA ASP A 165 -33.26 7.10 2.06
C ASP A 165 -34.35 7.32 3.10
N GLN A 166 -34.19 8.31 3.96
CA GLN A 166 -35.27 8.86 4.75
C GLN A 166 -35.62 10.27 4.28
N SER A 167 -36.67 10.34 3.43
CA SER A 167 -37.75 11.34 3.28
C SER A 167 -37.39 12.76 2.97
#